data_2cf21d9b4764d6dd663839749a0674c1
#
_entry.id   2cf21d9b4764d6dd663839749a0674c1
#
_cell.length_a   1.000
_cell.length_b   1.000
_cell.length_c   1.000
_cell.angle_alpha   90.00
_cell.angle_beta   90.00
_cell.angle_gamma   90.00
#
_symmetry.space_group_name_H-M   'P 1'
#
loop_
_entity.id
_entity.type
_entity.pdbx_description
1 polymer ?
#
loop_
_entity_poly.entity_id
_entity_poly.type
_entity_poly.pdbx_seq_one_letter_code
_entity_poly.pdbx_strand_id
1 'polypeptide(L)'
;MNTITEKFANHLGYTDINPYEIIKVVSDKCIEIRAMDAEPIKWKKDIVQGGFSHHVKNQDEQKWDITSNEANPIIRIRLVKSGNRYDPSIKDFATVYGWKDKYRARYSLSNKPTKFYDYNF
;
A
#
# COMPACT_ATOMS: atom_id res chain seq x y z
N MET A 1 23.33 9.50 -3.76
CA MET A 1 22.37 9.49 -2.65
C MET A 1 20.96 9.46 -3.23
N ASN A 2 20.19 8.45 -2.90
CA ASN A 2 18.81 8.36 -3.38
C ASN A 2 17.90 9.17 -2.48
N THR A 3 17.34 10.23 -3.04
CA THR A 3 16.38 11.05 -2.31
C THR A 3 14.98 10.49 -2.55
N ILE A 4 14.21 10.33 -1.48
CA ILE A 4 12.82 9.91 -1.59
C ILE A 4 12.00 11.08 -2.12
N THR A 5 11.40 10.90 -3.28
CA THR A 5 10.59 11.90 -3.97
C THR A 5 9.10 11.54 -3.98
N GLU A 6 8.77 10.29 -3.67
CA GLU A 6 7.38 9.84 -3.55
C GLU A 6 6.69 10.56 -2.40
N LYS A 7 5.38 10.76 -2.55
CA LYS A 7 4.57 11.48 -1.58
C LYS A 7 3.66 10.58 -0.75
N PHE A 8 3.53 9.33 -1.15
CA PHE A 8 2.61 8.39 -0.52
C PHE A 8 3.30 7.05 -0.27
N ALA A 9 2.85 6.37 0.79
CA ALA A 9 3.25 5.01 1.12
C ALA A 9 1.99 4.18 1.27
N ASN A 10 1.70 3.33 0.30
CA ASN A 10 0.49 2.52 0.32
C ASN A 10 0.72 1.24 1.11
N HIS A 11 -0.10 1.00 2.13
CA HIS A 11 -0.05 -0.21 2.94
C HIS A 11 -0.55 -1.38 2.13
N LEU A 12 0.27 -2.43 2.05
CA LEU A 12 -0.06 -3.65 1.30
C LEU A 12 -0.55 -4.70 2.30
N GLY A 13 -1.87 -4.83 2.43
CA GLY A 13 -2.49 -5.90 3.18
C GLY A 13 -2.43 -7.21 2.41
N TYR A 14 -3.13 -8.22 2.89
CA TYR A 14 -3.15 -9.52 2.22
C TYR A 14 -3.77 -9.42 0.82
N THR A 15 -4.92 -8.76 0.71
CA THR A 15 -5.61 -8.52 -0.56
C THR A 15 -6.06 -7.06 -0.72
N ASP A 16 -5.95 -6.26 0.33
CA ASP A 16 -6.37 -4.86 0.34
C ASP A 16 -5.16 -3.94 0.27
N ILE A 17 -5.40 -2.73 -0.23
CA ILE A 17 -4.41 -1.65 -0.24
C ILE A 17 -5.02 -0.45 0.48
N ASN A 18 -4.25 0.17 1.39
CA ASN A 18 -4.71 1.33 2.15
C ASN A 18 -3.73 2.50 1.96
N PRO A 19 -4.24 3.72 1.71
CA PRO A 19 -3.38 4.87 1.43
C PRO A 19 -2.84 5.50 2.70
N TYR A 20 -1.54 5.84 2.67
CA TYR A 20 -0.85 6.65 3.67
C TYR A 20 -0.11 7.78 2.97
N GLU A 21 -0.02 8.93 3.59
CA GLU A 21 0.80 10.03 3.08
C GLU A 21 2.13 10.11 3.82
N ILE A 22 3.18 10.49 3.11
CA ILE A 22 4.49 10.70 3.70
C ILE A 22 4.52 12.08 4.32
N ILE A 23 4.71 12.14 5.64
CA ILE A 23 4.72 13.38 6.41
C ILE A 23 6.14 13.94 6.52
N LYS A 24 7.13 13.05 6.70
CA LYS A 24 8.51 13.45 6.90
C LYS A 24 9.46 12.39 6.40
N VAL A 25 10.49 12.81 5.69
CA VAL A 25 11.61 11.93 5.33
C VAL A 25 12.69 12.14 6.40
N VAL A 26 12.88 11.14 7.25
CA VAL A 26 13.88 11.18 8.32
C VAL A 26 15.26 10.90 7.75
N SER A 27 15.35 9.90 6.88
CA SER A 27 16.56 9.54 6.14
C SER A 27 16.14 8.77 4.88
N ASP A 28 17.12 8.36 4.08
CA ASP A 28 16.85 7.55 2.88
C ASP A 28 16.26 6.17 3.19
N LYS A 29 16.30 5.75 4.45
CA LYS A 29 15.80 4.44 4.90
C LYS A 29 14.75 4.54 6.01
N CYS A 30 14.26 5.72 6.30
CA CYS A 30 13.30 5.94 7.38
C CYS A 30 12.40 7.12 7.06
N ILE A 31 11.09 6.89 7.10
CA ILE A 31 10.09 7.94 6.85
C ILE A 31 8.98 7.86 7.90
N GLU A 32 8.31 8.99 8.09
CA GLU A 32 7.10 9.06 8.91
C GLU A 32 5.90 9.23 8.00
N ILE A 33 4.87 8.43 8.24
CA ILE A 33 3.66 8.38 7.42
C ILE A 33 2.42 8.48 8.30
N ARG A 34 1.31 8.81 7.67
CA ARG A 34 0.01 8.92 8.35
C ARG A 34 -1.08 8.38 7.45
N ALA A 35 -1.97 7.56 8.03
CA ALA A 35 -3.11 7.01 7.31
C ALA A 35 -4.00 8.13 6.76
N MET A 36 -4.47 7.95 5.55
CA MET A 36 -5.42 8.82 4.89
C MET A 36 -6.82 8.25 5.00
N ASP A 37 -7.83 9.12 4.92
CA ASP A 37 -9.21 8.69 4.85
C ASP A 37 -9.56 8.34 3.39
N ALA A 38 -10.38 7.31 3.21
CA ALA A 38 -10.85 6.91 1.90
C ALA A 38 -12.37 6.65 1.98
N GLU A 39 -13.12 7.44 1.21
CA GLU A 39 -14.56 7.30 1.10
C GLU A 39 -14.90 6.69 -0.24
N PRO A 40 -15.75 5.65 -0.30
CA PRO A 40 -16.11 5.06 -1.59
C PRO A 40 -16.91 6.01 -2.44
N ILE A 41 -16.53 6.13 -3.70
CA ILE A 41 -17.34 6.83 -4.70
C ILE A 41 -18.33 5.82 -5.25
N LYS A 42 -19.60 6.21 -5.32
CA LYS A 42 -20.68 5.34 -5.76
C LYS A 42 -20.38 4.76 -7.15
N TRP A 43 -20.43 3.45 -7.27
CA TRP A 43 -20.25 2.74 -8.52
C TRP A 43 -21.16 1.50 -8.55
N LYS A 44 -21.46 1.03 -9.75
CA LYS A 44 -22.36 -0.11 -9.92
C LYS A 44 -21.57 -1.42 -9.83
N LYS A 45 -21.81 -2.17 -8.76
CA LYS A 45 -21.20 -3.48 -8.57
C LYS A 45 -21.91 -4.51 -9.45
N ASP A 46 -21.11 -5.29 -10.17
CA ASP A 46 -21.60 -6.46 -10.92
C ASP A 46 -21.54 -7.69 -10.01
N ILE A 47 -22.64 -7.94 -9.31
CA ILE A 47 -22.73 -9.00 -8.31
C ILE A 47 -23.29 -10.26 -8.95
N VAL A 48 -22.55 -11.35 -8.79
CA VAL A 48 -22.97 -12.68 -9.27
C VAL A 48 -23.09 -13.60 -8.07
N GLN A 49 -24.20 -14.32 -7.98
CA GLN A 49 -24.34 -15.37 -6.97
C GLN A 49 -23.52 -16.58 -7.37
N GLY A 50 -22.67 -17.04 -6.45
CA GLY A 50 -21.88 -18.24 -6.64
C GLY A 50 -21.71 -18.98 -5.33
N GLY A 51 -22.19 -20.21 -5.24
CA GLY A 51 -22.04 -21.04 -4.05
C GLY A 51 -22.65 -20.40 -2.80
N PHE A 52 -21.80 -20.13 -1.80
CA PHE A 52 -22.21 -19.61 -0.50
C PHE A 52 -22.17 -18.10 -0.40
N SER A 53 -21.64 -17.38 -1.38
CA SER A 53 -21.46 -15.95 -1.30
C SER A 53 -21.66 -15.28 -2.64
N HIS A 54 -21.87 -13.97 -2.58
CA HIS A 54 -21.92 -13.13 -3.77
C HIS A 54 -20.50 -12.82 -4.23
N HIS A 55 -20.31 -12.75 -5.54
CA HIS A 55 -19.04 -12.41 -6.16
C HIS A 55 -19.18 -11.10 -6.93
N VAL A 56 -18.29 -10.15 -6.68
CA VAL A 56 -18.24 -8.89 -7.41
C VAL A 56 -17.24 -9.03 -8.55
N LYS A 57 -17.73 -9.08 -9.79
CA LYS A 57 -16.89 -9.27 -10.97
C LYS A 57 -16.04 -8.08 -11.31
N ASN A 58 -16.55 -6.86 -11.07
CA ASN A 58 -15.94 -5.61 -11.50
C ASN A 58 -15.35 -4.83 -10.34
N GLN A 59 -14.78 -5.49 -9.33
CA GLN A 59 -14.22 -4.80 -8.17
C GLN A 59 -13.03 -3.89 -8.54
N ASP A 60 -12.37 -4.13 -9.67
CA ASP A 60 -11.31 -3.28 -10.19
C ASP A 60 -11.80 -1.91 -10.67
N GLU A 61 -13.11 -1.75 -10.86
CA GLU A 61 -13.74 -0.47 -11.20
C GLU A 61 -14.03 0.40 -9.98
N GLN A 62 -13.74 -0.08 -8.79
CA GLN A 62 -13.99 0.69 -7.57
C GLN A 62 -13.20 2.01 -7.59
N LYS A 63 -13.84 3.06 -7.05
CA LYS A 63 -13.25 4.39 -6.97
C LYS A 63 -13.37 4.91 -5.55
N TRP A 64 -12.36 5.67 -5.12
CA TRP A 64 -12.27 6.18 -3.77
C TRP A 64 -11.88 7.64 -3.78
N ASP A 65 -12.52 8.42 -2.91
CA ASP A 65 -12.10 9.78 -2.61
C ASP A 65 -11.16 9.73 -1.41
N ILE A 66 -9.89 10.05 -1.65
CA ILE A 66 -8.82 9.89 -0.66
C ILE A 66 -8.37 11.26 -0.20
N THR A 67 -8.44 11.50 1.11
CA THR A 67 -8.11 12.79 1.71
C THR A 67 -7.22 12.61 2.92
N SER A 68 -6.43 13.65 3.22
CA SER A 68 -5.60 13.69 4.41
C SER A 68 -6.46 13.82 5.67
N ASN A 69 -6.02 13.17 6.75
CA ASN A 69 -6.65 13.33 8.07
C ASN A 69 -5.57 13.52 9.14
N GLU A 70 -5.42 14.75 9.60
CA GLU A 70 -4.41 15.11 10.59
C GLU A 70 -4.67 14.51 11.98
N ALA A 71 -5.87 13.99 12.23
CA ALA A 71 -6.21 13.32 13.46
C ALA A 71 -5.64 11.89 13.54
N ASN A 72 -5.28 11.31 12.40
CA ASN A 72 -4.69 9.98 12.39
C ASN A 72 -3.25 10.02 12.92
N PRO A 73 -2.81 8.99 13.67
CA PRO A 73 -1.47 8.98 14.25
C PRO A 73 -0.39 8.86 13.17
N ILE A 74 0.75 9.50 13.44
CA ILE A 74 1.95 9.36 12.62
C ILE A 74 2.66 8.08 13.04
N ILE A 75 3.02 7.25 12.07
CA ILE A 75 3.82 6.06 12.30
C ILE A 75 5.12 6.14 11.51
N ARG A 76 6.12 5.38 11.93
CA ARG A 76 7.42 5.35 11.28
C ARG A 76 7.61 4.01 10.60
N ILE A 77 8.05 4.05 9.34
CA ILE A 77 8.42 2.85 8.59
C ILE A 77 9.87 2.94 8.16
N ARG A 78 10.50 1.78 7.99
CA ARG A 78 11.91 1.68 7.65
C ARG A 78 12.11 0.76 6.46
N LEU A 79 13.13 1.07 5.67
CA LEU A 79 13.58 0.21 4.59
C LEU A 79 14.46 -0.89 5.20
N VAL A 80 13.99 -2.12 5.15
CA VAL A 80 14.65 -3.25 5.79
C VAL A 80 14.81 -4.40 4.81
N LYS A 81 15.75 -5.30 5.13
CA LYS A 81 15.96 -6.52 4.35
C LYS A 81 14.70 -7.38 4.38
N SER A 82 14.21 -7.77 3.20
CA SER A 82 12.95 -8.50 3.02
C SER A 82 13.14 -9.86 2.35
N GLY A 83 14.36 -10.40 2.34
CA GLY A 83 14.67 -11.69 1.75
C GLY A 83 15.62 -11.58 0.56
N ASN A 84 15.68 -12.64 -0.21
CA ASN A 84 16.53 -12.71 -1.40
C ASN A 84 15.68 -13.06 -2.61
N ARG A 85 16.10 -12.54 -3.76
CA ARG A 85 15.51 -12.88 -5.07
C ARG A 85 16.64 -13.20 -6.05
N TYR A 86 16.44 -14.22 -6.87
CA TYR A 86 17.38 -14.52 -7.93
C TYR A 86 17.40 -13.39 -8.97
N ASP A 87 18.59 -12.88 -9.25
CA ASP A 87 18.81 -11.81 -10.22
C ASP A 87 19.59 -12.37 -11.43
N PRO A 88 18.94 -12.53 -12.59
CA PRO A 88 19.61 -13.06 -13.77
C PRO A 88 20.76 -12.19 -14.29
N SER A 89 20.77 -10.89 -13.99
CA SER A 89 21.82 -9.99 -14.45
C SER A 89 23.17 -10.28 -13.78
N ILE A 90 23.17 -10.76 -12.54
CA ILE A 90 24.38 -11.16 -11.81
C ILE A 90 24.50 -12.67 -11.67
N LYS A 91 23.51 -13.42 -12.15
CA LYS A 91 23.44 -14.90 -12.06
C LYS A 91 23.58 -15.41 -10.63
N ASP A 92 22.99 -14.70 -9.68
CA ASP A 92 23.04 -15.00 -8.26
C ASP A 92 21.83 -14.38 -7.55
N PHE A 93 21.70 -14.66 -6.25
CA PHE A 93 20.66 -14.08 -5.43
C PHE A 93 21.07 -12.69 -4.93
N ALA A 94 20.17 -11.74 -5.07
CA ALA A 94 20.32 -10.38 -4.54
C ALA A 94 19.41 -10.18 -3.34
N THR A 95 19.86 -9.36 -2.39
CA THR A 95 19.02 -8.96 -1.25
C THR A 95 17.90 -8.03 -1.73
N VAL A 96 16.68 -8.35 -1.30
CA VAL A 96 15.50 -7.50 -1.55
C VAL A 96 15.22 -6.70 -0.30
N TYR A 97 14.96 -5.40 -0.47
CA TYR A 97 14.58 -4.49 0.61
C TYR A 97 13.12 -4.08 0.44
N GLY A 98 12.45 -3.84 1.56
CA GLY A 98 11.07 -3.39 1.57
C GLY A 98 10.79 -2.46 2.74
N TRP A 99 9.81 -1.59 2.58
CA TRP A 99 9.36 -0.70 3.65
C TRP A 99 8.44 -1.43 4.58
N LYS A 100 8.74 -1.41 5.88
CA LYS A 100 7.96 -2.10 6.90
C LYS A 100 7.82 -1.26 8.16
N ASP A 101 6.68 -1.42 8.85
CA ASP A 101 6.50 -0.87 10.19
C ASP A 101 7.02 -1.86 11.26
N LYS A 102 6.86 -1.49 12.54
CA LYS A 102 7.32 -2.33 13.65
C LYS A 102 6.59 -3.67 13.76
N TYR A 103 5.43 -3.79 13.14
CA TYR A 103 4.66 -5.04 13.09
C TYR A 103 4.92 -5.84 11.82
N ARG A 104 5.89 -5.40 11.00
CA ARG A 104 6.28 -6.01 9.73
C ARG A 104 5.22 -5.92 8.63
N ALA A 105 4.27 -5.01 8.77
CA ALA A 105 3.37 -4.67 7.68
C ALA A 105 4.15 -4.01 6.54
N ARG A 106 3.78 -4.31 5.30
CA ARG A 106 4.51 -3.87 4.10
C ARG A 106 3.87 -2.62 3.50
N TYR A 107 4.73 -1.77 2.94
CA TYR A 107 4.32 -0.53 2.29
C TYR A 107 5.05 -0.40 0.95
N SER A 108 4.40 0.24 -0.01
CA SER A 108 4.99 0.57 -1.31
C SER A 108 4.94 2.09 -1.50
N LEU A 109 6.09 2.70 -1.77
CA LEU A 109 6.14 4.15 -2.03
C LEU A 109 5.61 4.44 -3.43
N SER A 110 4.84 5.52 -3.54
CA SER A 110 4.21 5.91 -4.80
C SER A 110 3.94 7.40 -4.81
N ASN A 111 3.78 7.97 -5.99
CA ASN A 111 3.32 9.35 -6.17
C ASN A 111 1.79 9.46 -6.18
N LYS A 112 1.10 8.35 -5.95
CA LYS A 112 -0.35 8.28 -6.02
C LYS A 112 -0.88 7.50 -4.82
N PRO A 113 -1.84 8.04 -4.06
CA PRO A 113 -2.48 7.28 -2.99
C PRO A 113 -3.40 6.24 -3.61
N THR A 114 -3.41 5.04 -3.05
CA THR A 114 -4.21 3.93 -3.58
C THR A 114 -5.02 3.30 -2.47
N LYS A 115 -6.30 3.11 -2.74
CA LYS A 115 -7.20 2.33 -1.91
C LYS A 115 -7.81 1.23 -2.75
N PHE A 116 -7.73 -0.01 -2.26
CA PHE A 116 -8.40 -1.16 -2.86
C PHE A 116 -8.97 -2.03 -1.75
N TYR A 117 -10.25 -2.34 -1.86
CA TYR A 117 -10.96 -3.25 -0.97
C TYR A 117 -11.34 -4.50 -1.75
N ASP A 118 -10.96 -5.67 -1.25
CA ASP A 118 -11.28 -6.93 -1.91
C ASP A 118 -12.67 -7.41 -1.47
N TYR A 119 -13.65 -7.17 -2.32
CA TYR A 119 -15.04 -7.57 -2.07
C TYR A 119 -15.26 -9.08 -2.12
N ASN A 120 -14.29 -9.82 -2.63
CA ASN A 120 -14.39 -11.25 -2.88
C ASN A 120 -13.53 -12.10 -1.94
N PHE A 121 -12.88 -11.45 -0.98
CA PHE A 121 -12.03 -12.14 -0.02
C PHE A 121 -12.81 -12.89 1.03
#